data_a09adb0f569dcd38e6743a0c4130447d
#
_entry.id   a09adb0f569dcd38e6743a0c4130447d
#
_cell.length_a   1.000
_cell.length_b   1.000
_cell.length_c   1.000
_cell.angle_alpha   90.00
_cell.angle_beta   90.00
_cell.angle_gamma   90.00
#
_symmetry.space_group_name_H-M   'P 1'
#
loop_
_entity.id
_entity.type
_entity.pdbx_description
1 polymer ?
#
loop_
_entity_poly.entity_id
_entity_poly.type
_entity_poly.pdbx_seq_one_letter_code
_entity_poly.pdbx_strand_id
1 'polypeptide(L)'
;MHSREVTLDLSDSMRKIVRTAFSKASRVIDRFHIQKLACDAVQELRIKHRWNAIQQANEEMEEAKLNNEEYVPYRYPNGDTRRELLKRSRYLLFKSADKWTEKQKQRAEILFDEYPDIKKAYCLCQSLRMIFSKNTIKDATRLSLAR
;
A
#
# COMPACT_ATOMS: atom_id res chain seq x y z
N MET A 1 -22.15 -9.88 -6.95
CA MET A 1 -21.16 -10.93 -6.68
C MET A 1 -19.73 -10.40 -6.75
N HIS A 2 -19.40 -9.67 -7.79
CA HIS A 2 -18.05 -9.12 -7.94
C HIS A 2 -17.68 -8.05 -6.92
N SER A 3 -18.64 -7.27 -6.43
CA SER A 3 -18.39 -6.27 -5.39
C SER A 3 -17.91 -6.88 -4.07
N ARG A 4 -18.38 -8.09 -3.75
CA ARG A 4 -17.89 -8.84 -2.58
C ARG A 4 -16.44 -9.28 -2.77
N GLU A 5 -16.10 -9.75 -3.96
CA GLU A 5 -14.74 -10.16 -4.29
C GLU A 5 -13.79 -8.96 -4.19
N VAL A 6 -14.18 -7.80 -4.71
CA VAL A 6 -13.39 -6.57 -4.61
C VAL A 6 -13.19 -6.16 -3.14
N THR A 7 -14.24 -6.28 -2.32
CA THR A 7 -14.15 -5.97 -0.89
C THR A 7 -13.26 -6.98 -0.16
N LEU A 8 -13.22 -8.23 -0.64
CA LEU A 8 -12.43 -9.32 -0.06
C LEU A 8 -10.98 -9.35 -0.56
N ASP A 9 -10.62 -8.48 -1.53
CA ASP A 9 -9.27 -8.40 -2.10
C ASP A 9 -8.20 -7.88 -1.14
N LEU A 10 -8.59 -7.41 0.04
CA LEU A 10 -7.63 -7.13 1.09
C LEU A 10 -7.01 -8.47 1.54
N SER A 11 -5.69 -8.50 1.66
CA SER A 11 -4.97 -9.69 2.10
C SER A 11 -5.51 -10.17 3.45
N ASP A 12 -5.37 -11.46 3.73
CA ASP A 12 -5.76 -12.04 5.02
C ASP A 12 -5.03 -11.36 6.17
N SER A 13 -3.77 -10.98 5.96
CA SER A 13 -2.97 -10.20 6.91
C SER A 13 -3.66 -8.88 7.26
N MET A 14 -4.15 -8.15 6.25
CA MET A 14 -4.81 -6.87 6.46
C MET A 14 -6.14 -7.03 7.20
N ARG A 15 -6.94 -8.05 6.87
CA ARG A 15 -8.19 -8.34 7.57
C ARG A 15 -7.96 -8.67 9.04
N LYS A 16 -6.95 -9.47 9.31
CA LYS A 16 -6.55 -9.84 10.67
C LYS A 16 -6.15 -8.59 11.46
N ILE A 17 -5.39 -7.69 10.84
CA ILE A 17 -4.96 -6.43 11.44
C ILE A 17 -6.16 -5.56 11.79
N VAL A 18 -7.12 -5.41 10.88
CA VAL A 18 -8.34 -4.61 11.11
C VAL A 18 -9.12 -5.17 12.31
N ARG A 19 -9.34 -6.48 12.37
CA ARG A 19 -10.02 -7.10 13.49
C ARG A 19 -9.29 -6.88 14.82
N THR A 20 -7.98 -7.01 14.79
CA THR A 20 -7.12 -6.78 15.97
C THR A 20 -7.20 -5.33 16.42
N ALA A 21 -7.16 -4.39 15.47
CA ALA A 21 -7.25 -2.96 15.76
C ALA A 21 -8.56 -2.60 16.45
N PHE A 22 -9.68 -3.12 15.98
CA PHE A 22 -10.99 -2.86 16.58
C PHE A 22 -11.13 -3.46 17.99
N SER A 23 -10.51 -4.62 18.24
CA SER A 23 -10.62 -5.28 19.53
C SER A 23 -9.64 -4.75 20.58
N LYS A 24 -8.49 -4.20 20.17
CA LYS A 24 -7.40 -3.81 21.06
C LYS A 24 -6.98 -2.33 20.99
N ALA A 25 -7.80 -1.49 20.39
CA ALA A 25 -7.48 -0.08 20.13
C ALA A 25 -7.16 0.74 21.40
N SER A 26 -7.55 0.26 22.57
CA SER A 26 -7.33 0.95 23.85
C SER A 26 -5.89 0.86 24.38
N ARG A 27 -5.07 -0.05 23.87
CA ARG A 27 -3.72 -0.29 24.36
C ARG A 27 -2.68 0.39 23.45
N VAL A 28 -1.87 1.27 24.02
CA VAL A 28 -0.87 2.05 23.26
C VAL A 28 0.16 1.18 22.55
N ILE A 29 0.69 0.14 23.24
CA ILE A 29 1.68 -0.78 22.66
C ILE A 29 1.08 -1.51 21.45
N ASP A 30 -0.15 -1.95 21.57
CA ASP A 30 -0.87 -2.64 20.47
C ASP A 30 -1.09 -1.72 19.29
N ARG A 31 -1.30 -0.41 19.51
CA ARG A 31 -1.45 0.58 18.44
C ARG A 31 -0.21 0.66 17.56
N PHE A 32 0.97 0.77 18.17
CA PHE A 32 2.23 0.81 17.40
C PHE A 32 2.46 -0.48 16.64
N HIS A 33 2.18 -1.61 17.28
CA HIS A 33 2.33 -2.92 16.64
C HIS A 33 1.38 -3.08 15.45
N ILE A 34 0.12 -2.70 15.62
CA ILE A 34 -0.91 -2.75 14.57
C ILE A 34 -0.53 -1.83 13.41
N GLN A 35 -0.06 -0.63 13.69
CA GLN A 35 0.37 0.32 12.67
C GLN A 35 1.53 -0.24 11.83
N LYS A 36 2.49 -0.87 12.47
CA LYS A 36 3.60 -1.53 11.78
C LYS A 36 3.11 -2.67 10.91
N LEU A 37 2.23 -3.52 11.43
CA LEU A 37 1.66 -4.63 10.68
C LEU A 37 0.87 -4.14 9.46
N ALA A 38 0.12 -3.05 9.60
CA ALA A 38 -0.61 -2.45 8.50
C ALA A 38 0.32 -1.96 7.39
N CYS A 39 1.40 -1.27 7.76
CA CYS A 39 2.40 -0.82 6.79
C CYS A 39 3.10 -2.00 6.10
N ASP A 40 3.42 -3.04 6.87
CA ASP A 40 4.04 -4.26 6.32
C ASP A 40 3.09 -4.95 5.34
N ALA A 41 1.79 -4.99 5.63
CA ALA A 41 0.80 -5.58 4.73
C ALA A 41 0.68 -4.82 3.40
N VAL A 42 0.77 -3.49 3.42
CA VAL A 42 0.83 -2.68 2.19
C VAL A 42 2.05 -3.07 1.36
N GLN A 43 3.20 -3.23 2.00
CA GLN A 43 4.44 -3.65 1.31
C GLN A 43 4.34 -5.07 0.76
N GLU A 44 3.68 -5.98 1.46
CA GLU A 44 3.45 -7.35 0.96
C GLU A 44 2.65 -7.34 -0.34
N LEU A 45 1.58 -6.52 -0.41
CA LEU A 45 0.80 -6.36 -1.63
C LEU A 45 1.65 -5.83 -2.79
N ARG A 46 2.46 -4.81 -2.51
CA ARG A 46 3.38 -4.25 -3.50
C ARG A 46 4.33 -5.31 -4.04
N ILE A 47 4.94 -6.08 -3.15
CA ILE A 47 5.90 -7.14 -3.50
C ILE A 47 5.21 -8.22 -4.34
N LYS A 48 4.02 -8.64 -3.94
CA LYS A 48 3.23 -9.63 -4.68
C LYS A 48 2.98 -9.16 -6.12
N HIS A 49 2.52 -7.94 -6.29
CA HIS A 49 2.29 -7.37 -7.62
C HIS A 49 3.58 -7.22 -8.41
N ARG A 50 4.68 -6.88 -7.73
CA ARG A 50 6.00 -6.79 -8.38
C ARG A 50 6.44 -8.14 -8.94
N TRP A 51 6.29 -9.22 -8.20
CA TRP A 51 6.62 -10.57 -8.67
C TRP A 51 5.78 -10.93 -9.89
N ASN A 52 4.49 -10.64 -9.86
CA ASN A 52 3.60 -10.87 -11.00
C ASN A 52 4.03 -10.06 -12.22
N ALA A 53 4.44 -8.81 -12.02
CA ALA A 53 4.93 -7.94 -13.10
C ALA A 53 6.24 -8.47 -13.70
N ILE A 54 7.15 -8.99 -12.89
CA ILE A 54 8.40 -9.59 -13.34
C ILE A 54 8.10 -10.83 -14.18
N GLN A 55 7.22 -11.70 -13.71
CA GLN A 55 6.82 -12.90 -14.43
C GLN A 55 6.20 -12.56 -15.78
N GLN A 56 5.27 -11.61 -15.79
CA GLN A 56 4.62 -11.15 -17.02
C GLN A 56 5.64 -10.59 -18.03
N ALA A 57 6.58 -9.77 -17.54
CA ALA A 57 7.64 -9.22 -18.40
C ALA A 57 8.51 -10.33 -19.01
N ASN A 58 8.83 -11.36 -18.24
CA ASN A 58 9.61 -12.50 -18.72
C ASN A 58 8.85 -13.27 -19.81
N GLU A 59 7.56 -13.50 -19.60
CA GLU A 59 6.70 -14.16 -20.57
C GLU A 59 6.61 -13.37 -21.89
N GLU A 60 6.44 -12.06 -21.79
CA GLU A 60 6.41 -11.15 -22.93
C GLU A 60 7.74 -11.15 -23.71
N MET A 61 8.86 -11.17 -22.99
CA MET A 61 10.20 -11.25 -23.61
C MET A 61 10.40 -12.57 -24.35
N GLU A 62 9.97 -13.68 -23.77
CA GLU A 62 10.06 -15.00 -24.42
C GLU A 62 9.18 -15.04 -25.69
N GLU A 63 7.97 -14.51 -25.61
CA GLU A 63 7.07 -14.44 -26.75
C GLU A 63 7.65 -13.58 -27.87
N ALA A 64 8.24 -12.44 -27.54
CA ALA A 64 8.90 -11.58 -28.51
C ALA A 64 10.06 -12.30 -29.22
N LYS A 65 10.86 -13.08 -28.46
CA LYS A 65 11.95 -13.90 -29.03
C LYS A 65 11.42 -14.92 -30.02
N LEU A 66 10.33 -15.60 -29.68
CA LEU A 66 9.72 -16.61 -30.54
C LEU A 66 9.21 -16.00 -31.86
N ASN A 67 8.74 -14.76 -31.80
CA ASN A 67 8.23 -14.04 -32.97
C ASN A 67 9.29 -13.25 -33.72
N ASN A 68 10.56 -13.32 -33.29
CA ASN A 68 11.67 -12.52 -33.82
C ASN A 68 11.40 -11.01 -33.74
N GLU A 69 10.70 -10.57 -32.67
CA GLU A 69 10.37 -9.18 -32.42
C GLU A 69 11.22 -8.61 -31.29
N GLU A 70 11.44 -7.31 -31.34
CA GLU A 70 12.10 -6.61 -30.26
C GLU A 70 11.11 -6.41 -29.10
N TYR A 71 11.54 -6.74 -27.88
CA TYR A 71 10.73 -6.50 -26.69
C TYR A 71 10.82 -5.04 -26.29
N VAL A 72 9.67 -4.33 -26.31
CA VAL A 72 9.58 -2.94 -25.85
C VAL A 72 8.54 -2.90 -24.72
N PRO A 73 8.96 -2.69 -23.47
CA PRO A 73 8.01 -2.64 -22.35
C PRO A 73 7.17 -1.38 -22.43
N TYR A 74 5.92 -1.49 -22.02
CA TYR A 74 5.04 -0.33 -21.86
C TYR A 74 5.58 0.57 -20.75
N ARG A 75 5.54 1.89 -20.96
CA ARG A 75 5.93 2.88 -19.97
C ARG A 75 4.74 3.78 -19.65
N TYR A 76 4.55 4.03 -18.36
CA TYR A 76 3.56 5.00 -17.90
C TYR A 76 3.99 6.43 -18.23
N PRO A 77 3.07 7.41 -18.11
CA PRO A 77 3.40 8.80 -18.43
C PRO A 77 4.61 9.38 -17.67
N ASN A 78 4.91 8.84 -16.49
CA ASN A 78 6.08 9.25 -15.70
C ASN A 78 7.39 8.58 -16.13
N GLY A 79 7.35 7.70 -17.15
CA GLY A 79 8.51 6.98 -17.66
C GLY A 79 8.79 5.63 -17.00
N ASP A 80 8.10 5.26 -15.95
CA ASP A 80 8.28 3.97 -15.29
C ASP A 80 7.65 2.85 -16.10
N THR A 81 8.32 1.69 -16.15
CA THR A 81 7.67 0.43 -16.52
C THR A 81 6.85 -0.07 -15.33
N ARG A 82 6.02 -1.10 -15.54
CA ARG A 82 5.23 -1.69 -14.44
C ARG A 82 6.11 -2.18 -13.30
N ARG A 83 7.20 -2.86 -13.62
CA ARG A 83 8.17 -3.32 -12.62
C ARG A 83 8.80 -2.18 -11.85
N GLU A 84 9.20 -1.13 -12.57
CA GLU A 84 9.82 0.06 -11.99
C GLU A 84 8.85 0.82 -11.10
N LEU A 85 7.59 0.96 -11.53
CA LEU A 85 6.54 1.59 -10.74
C LEU A 85 6.41 0.91 -9.38
N LEU A 86 6.30 -0.41 -9.37
CA LEU A 86 6.15 -1.18 -8.14
C LEU A 86 7.42 -1.15 -7.27
N LYS A 87 8.60 -1.21 -7.88
CA LYS A 87 9.87 -1.14 -7.17
C LYS A 87 10.05 0.23 -6.50
N ARG A 88 9.81 1.30 -7.26
CA ARG A 88 10.07 2.68 -6.83
C ARG A 88 9.01 3.23 -5.88
N SER A 89 7.88 2.54 -5.73
CA SER A 89 6.81 2.94 -4.84
C SER A 89 7.05 2.56 -3.37
N ARG A 90 8.08 1.83 -3.07
CA ARG A 90 8.36 1.33 -1.72
C ARG A 90 8.29 2.42 -0.66
N TYR A 91 9.04 3.50 -0.86
CA TYR A 91 9.18 4.54 0.17
C TYR A 91 7.97 5.46 0.25
N LEU A 92 7.32 5.77 -0.87
CA LEU A 92 6.13 6.63 -0.84
C LEU A 92 4.98 5.97 -0.05
N LEU A 93 4.91 4.65 -0.06
CA LEU A 93 3.87 3.92 0.68
C LEU A 93 4.08 3.94 2.21
N PHE A 94 5.27 4.26 2.68
CA PHE A 94 5.53 4.48 4.11
C PHE A 94 5.21 5.90 4.56
N LYS A 95 5.12 6.84 3.63
CA LYS A 95 4.88 8.26 3.94
C LYS A 95 3.40 8.60 3.88
N SER A 96 2.99 9.60 4.65
CA SER A 96 1.70 10.24 4.42
C SER A 96 1.75 11.06 3.12
N ALA A 97 0.60 11.19 2.46
CA ALA A 97 0.53 11.80 1.12
C ALA A 97 1.00 13.26 1.10
N ASP A 98 0.82 13.99 2.19
CA ASP A 98 1.26 15.38 2.32
C ASP A 98 2.78 15.55 2.28
N LYS A 99 3.52 14.45 2.53
CA LYS A 99 4.99 14.44 2.51
C LYS A 99 5.61 13.95 1.21
N TRP A 100 4.79 13.58 0.24
CA TRP A 100 5.28 13.12 -1.05
C TRP A 100 5.90 14.27 -1.85
N THR A 101 7.01 13.96 -2.55
CA THR A 101 7.55 14.85 -3.58
C THR A 101 6.63 14.84 -4.80
N GLU A 102 6.81 15.77 -5.73
CA GLU A 102 6.02 15.82 -6.98
C GLU A 102 6.15 14.51 -7.78
N LYS A 103 7.35 13.96 -7.86
CA LYS A 103 7.58 12.66 -8.52
C LYS A 103 6.84 11.53 -7.82
N GLN A 104 6.83 11.55 -6.49
CA GLN A 104 6.12 10.54 -5.70
C GLN A 104 4.61 10.66 -5.86
N LYS A 105 4.06 11.87 -5.94
CA LYS A 105 2.64 12.11 -6.21
C LYS A 105 2.22 11.52 -7.55
N GLN A 106 2.98 11.81 -8.61
CA GLN A 106 2.73 11.26 -9.94
C GLN A 106 2.75 9.74 -9.94
N ARG A 107 3.77 9.19 -9.29
CA ARG A 107 3.91 7.72 -9.19
C ARG A 107 2.77 7.10 -8.40
N ALA A 108 2.36 7.73 -7.31
CA ALA A 108 1.26 7.25 -6.48
C ALA A 108 -0.07 7.26 -7.23
N GLU A 109 -0.35 8.29 -8.01
CA GLU A 109 -1.56 8.36 -8.83
C GLU A 109 -1.63 7.19 -9.81
N ILE A 110 -0.55 6.91 -10.52
CA ILE A 110 -0.46 5.80 -11.45
C ILE A 110 -0.62 4.47 -10.71
N LEU A 111 0.11 4.32 -9.60
CA LEU A 111 0.09 3.09 -8.79
C LEU A 111 -1.32 2.77 -8.29
N PHE A 112 -2.02 3.75 -7.76
CA PHE A 112 -3.35 3.56 -7.19
C PHE A 112 -4.43 3.33 -8.25
N ASP A 113 -4.24 3.88 -9.44
CA ASP A 113 -5.12 3.64 -10.57
C ASP A 113 -4.96 2.20 -11.09
N GLU A 114 -3.73 1.72 -11.20
CA GLU A 114 -3.42 0.37 -11.68
C GLU A 114 -3.70 -0.72 -10.63
N TYR A 115 -3.49 -0.41 -9.36
CA TYR A 115 -3.61 -1.36 -8.24
C TYR A 115 -4.53 -0.81 -7.15
N PRO A 116 -5.86 -0.90 -7.36
CA PRO A 116 -6.83 -0.41 -6.37
C PRO A 116 -6.72 -1.07 -4.99
N ASP A 117 -6.25 -2.31 -4.92
CA ASP A 117 -6.03 -3.02 -3.67
C ASP A 117 -4.92 -2.36 -2.84
N ILE A 118 -3.84 -1.91 -3.48
CA ILE A 118 -2.77 -1.16 -2.81
C ILE A 118 -3.33 0.17 -2.29
N LYS A 119 -4.14 0.86 -3.09
CA LYS A 119 -4.79 2.11 -2.67
C LYS A 119 -5.63 1.91 -1.42
N LYS A 120 -6.48 0.89 -1.40
CA LYS A 120 -7.33 0.57 -0.25
C LYS A 120 -6.50 0.27 1.00
N ALA A 121 -5.48 -0.56 0.86
CA ALA A 121 -4.60 -0.91 1.96
C ALA A 121 -3.84 0.31 2.49
N TYR A 122 -3.34 1.16 1.60
CA TYR A 122 -2.66 2.39 1.96
C TYR A 122 -3.58 3.35 2.71
N CYS A 123 -4.79 3.57 2.19
CA CYS A 123 -5.77 4.45 2.81
C CYS A 123 -6.17 3.94 4.20
N LEU A 124 -6.34 2.63 4.36
CA LEU A 124 -6.64 2.02 5.64
C LEU A 124 -5.48 2.21 6.62
N CYS A 125 -4.25 2.01 6.17
CA CYS A 125 -3.05 2.24 6.97
C CYS A 125 -2.97 3.70 7.46
N GLN A 126 -3.24 4.66 6.58
CA GLN A 126 -3.26 6.08 6.93
C GLN A 126 -4.40 6.43 7.88
N SER A 127 -5.56 5.81 7.71
CA SER A 127 -6.70 5.97 8.63
C SER A 127 -6.38 5.49 10.04
N LEU A 128 -5.72 4.34 10.16
CA LEU A 128 -5.28 3.81 11.45
C LEU A 128 -4.27 4.76 12.11
N ARG A 129 -3.34 5.28 11.34
CA ARG A 129 -2.34 6.24 11.83
C ARG A 129 -3.02 7.49 12.39
N MET A 130 -4.01 8.00 11.67
CA MET A 130 -4.78 9.19 12.09
C MET A 130 -5.57 8.92 13.36
N ILE A 131 -6.29 7.80 13.43
CA ILE A 131 -7.09 7.42 14.59
C ILE A 131 -6.20 7.26 15.84
N PHE A 132 -5.08 6.56 15.72
CA PHE A 132 -4.17 6.34 16.83
C PHE A 132 -3.51 7.65 17.30
N SER A 133 -3.16 8.52 16.36
CA SER A 133 -2.61 9.84 16.67
C SER A 133 -3.62 10.70 17.43
N LYS A 134 -4.87 10.75 16.99
CA LYS A 134 -5.94 11.51 17.67
C LYS A 134 -6.20 10.97 19.08
N ASN A 135 -6.24 9.67 19.26
CA ASN A 135 -6.44 9.06 20.57
C ASN A 135 -5.29 9.40 21.53
N THR A 136 -4.07 9.38 21.03
CA THR A 136 -2.89 9.77 21.82
C THR A 136 -2.97 11.23 22.26
N ILE A 137 -3.38 12.13 21.38
CA ILE A 137 -3.58 13.56 21.68
C ILE A 137 -4.67 13.75 22.73
N LYS A 138 -5.81 13.07 22.56
CA LYS A 138 -6.92 13.14 23.53
C LYS A 138 -6.49 12.63 24.91
N ASP A 139 -5.77 11.54 24.98
CA ASP A 139 -5.26 10.97 26.22
C ASP A 139 -4.28 11.94 26.89
N ALA A 140 -3.37 12.54 26.14
CA ALA A 140 -2.44 13.55 26.64
C ALA A 140 -3.17 14.78 27.17
N THR A 141 -4.19 15.26 26.46
CA THR A 141 -5.02 16.39 26.88
C THR A 141 -5.79 16.05 28.17
N ARG A 142 -6.33 14.85 28.24
CA ARG A 142 -7.04 14.37 29.43
C ARG A 142 -6.15 14.34 30.66
N LEU A 143 -4.94 13.81 30.51
CA LEU A 143 -3.95 13.78 31.58
C LEU A 143 -3.54 15.20 32.01
N SER A 144 -3.40 16.10 31.06
CA SER A 144 -3.09 17.49 31.32
C SER A 144 -4.22 18.21 32.09
N LEU A 145 -5.47 17.93 31.73
CA LEU A 145 -6.64 18.54 32.41
C LEU A 145 -6.90 17.95 33.81
N ALA A 146 -6.47 16.70 34.02
CA ALA A 146 -6.64 16.05 35.32
C ALA A 146 -5.66 16.55 36.40
N ARG A 147 -4.67 17.34 36.01
CA ARG A 147 -3.73 17.97 36.93
C ARG A 147 -4.20 19.36 37.30
#